data_9c8648e23bc1e07ffebf1c447e503779
#
_entry.id   9c8648e23bc1e07ffebf1c447e503779
#
_cell.length_a   1.000
_cell.length_b   1.000
_cell.length_c   1.000
_cell.angle_alpha   90.00
_cell.angle_beta   90.00
_cell.angle_gamma   90.00
#
_symmetry.space_group_name_H-M   'P 1'
#
loop_
_entity.id
_entity.type
_entity.pdbx_description
1 polymer ?
#
loop_
_entity_poly.entity_id
_entity_poly.type
_entity_poly.pdbx_seq_one_letter_code
_entity_poly.pdbx_strand_id
1 'polypeptide(L)'
;MSRQVVLSGKRKEDKEAMKGKFTGVGVGPGDPQLLTLKALHAIQESDVVAIPVSDSGLKKPGENADPKYMQQCTAYQIVRQVYSQIGEKEVIFLPMPMIKDREKLIEIHDEDAAFTAEKLNEGKDVVFLTIGDPSIYSTCMYIHKRLKRMGYETELIPGIPSFCAAAARLDISLSENSDELHIIPASYGVEESMRLQGTKVFMKSGRKMAEVKRFLVENALEAKMVENCGMDSEKLYFSTEEIPEQAGYYS
;
A
#
# COMPACT_ATOMS: atom_id res chain seq x y z
N MET A 1 -72.00 23.44 2.11
CA MET A 1 -71.31 22.54 1.12
C MET A 1 -69.88 22.96 0.98
N SER A 2 -68.98 22.33 1.75
CA SER A 2 -67.53 22.62 1.76
C SER A 2 -66.82 21.55 0.94
N ARG A 3 -66.16 21.94 -0.13
CA ARG A 3 -65.31 21.05 -0.94
C ARG A 3 -63.93 20.96 -0.26
N GLN A 4 -63.60 19.78 0.24
CA GLN A 4 -62.24 19.41 0.64
C GLN A 4 -61.43 19.09 -0.61
N VAL A 5 -60.37 19.85 -0.86
CA VAL A 5 -59.36 19.55 -1.86
C VAL A 5 -58.26 18.71 -1.17
N VAL A 6 -58.21 17.43 -1.51
CA VAL A 6 -57.15 16.52 -1.09
C VAL A 6 -56.01 16.67 -2.10
N LEU A 7 -54.94 17.35 -1.69
CA LEU A 7 -53.66 17.37 -2.42
C LEU A 7 -52.85 16.13 -2.05
N SER A 8 -52.90 15.08 -2.87
CA SER A 8 -51.99 13.95 -2.76
C SER A 8 -50.66 14.32 -3.38
N GLY A 9 -49.78 14.89 -2.59
CA GLY A 9 -48.36 15.04 -2.95
C GLY A 9 -47.67 13.71 -2.77
N LYS A 10 -47.46 12.93 -3.83
CA LYS A 10 -46.49 11.85 -3.85
C LYS A 10 -45.12 12.49 -3.77
N ARG A 11 -44.48 12.49 -2.59
CA ARG A 11 -43.06 12.64 -2.45
C ARG A 11 -42.42 11.44 -3.15
N LYS A 12 -41.76 11.66 -4.28
CA LYS A 12 -40.74 10.75 -4.77
C LYS A 12 -39.62 10.81 -3.74
N GLU A 13 -39.52 9.79 -2.91
CA GLU A 13 -38.28 9.46 -2.21
C GLU A 13 -37.36 8.98 -3.32
N ASP A 14 -36.48 9.87 -3.78
CA ASP A 14 -35.27 9.49 -4.51
C ASP A 14 -34.47 8.64 -3.52
N LYS A 15 -34.53 7.30 -3.67
CA LYS A 15 -33.54 6.42 -3.06
C LYS A 15 -32.21 6.84 -3.67
N GLU A 16 -31.40 7.64 -2.95
CA GLU A 16 -29.98 7.74 -3.24
C GLU A 16 -29.46 6.30 -3.34
N ALA A 17 -28.97 5.93 -4.52
CA ALA A 17 -28.34 4.64 -4.71
C ALA A 17 -27.19 4.56 -3.69
N MET A 18 -27.17 3.50 -2.87
CA MET A 18 -26.11 3.31 -1.89
C MET A 18 -24.79 3.27 -2.63
N LYS A 19 -23.91 4.21 -2.31
CA LYS A 19 -22.54 4.24 -2.85
C LYS A 19 -21.73 3.11 -2.23
N GLY A 20 -20.82 2.54 -3.01
CA GLY A 20 -19.87 1.57 -2.50
C GLY A 20 -18.84 2.20 -1.57
N LYS A 21 -18.07 1.35 -0.91
CA LYS A 21 -17.02 1.69 0.06
C LYS A 21 -15.63 1.46 -0.53
N PHE A 22 -14.70 2.35 -0.23
CA PHE A 22 -13.28 2.17 -0.54
C PHE A 22 -12.51 1.63 0.67
N THR A 23 -11.80 0.52 0.50
CA THR A 23 -10.99 -0.08 1.57
C THR A 23 -9.55 -0.24 1.13
N GLY A 24 -8.62 0.47 1.78
CA GLY A 24 -7.18 0.24 1.63
C GLY A 24 -6.75 -0.97 2.46
N VAL A 25 -6.20 -2.00 1.81
CA VAL A 25 -5.90 -3.28 2.44
C VAL A 25 -4.39 -3.56 2.42
N GLY A 26 -3.80 -3.70 3.62
CA GLY A 26 -2.43 -4.19 3.78
C GLY A 26 -2.38 -5.72 3.61
N VAL A 27 -1.60 -6.19 2.64
CA VAL A 27 -1.48 -7.62 2.34
C VAL A 27 -0.28 -8.29 3.00
N GLY A 28 0.42 -7.58 3.88
CA GLY A 28 1.65 -8.06 4.49
C GLY A 28 2.88 -7.88 3.59
N PRO A 29 4.07 -8.31 4.06
CA PRO A 29 5.36 -7.95 3.46
C PRO A 29 5.78 -8.83 2.27
N GLY A 30 5.23 -10.04 2.14
CA GLY A 30 5.66 -11.01 1.12
C GLY A 30 5.11 -12.41 1.34
N ASP A 31 5.23 -12.94 2.55
CA ASP A 31 4.69 -14.24 2.92
C ASP A 31 3.14 -14.18 2.93
N PRO A 32 2.45 -14.98 2.09
CA PRO A 32 0.99 -15.00 2.03
C PRO A 32 0.33 -15.45 3.35
N GLN A 33 1.02 -16.19 4.20
CA GLN A 33 0.51 -16.59 5.52
C GLN A 33 0.47 -15.40 6.52
N LEU A 34 1.13 -14.30 6.21
CA LEU A 34 1.06 -13.06 6.97
C LEU A 34 -0.08 -12.13 6.53
N LEU A 35 -0.93 -12.56 5.60
CA LEU A 35 -2.18 -11.89 5.28
C LEU A 35 -3.14 -12.01 6.47
N THR A 36 -3.66 -10.89 6.97
CA THR A 36 -4.62 -10.94 8.07
C THR A 36 -5.97 -11.49 7.62
N LEU A 37 -6.69 -12.19 8.51
CA LEU A 37 -8.03 -12.69 8.21
C LEU A 37 -8.99 -11.56 7.79
N LYS A 38 -8.89 -10.39 8.45
CA LYS A 38 -9.72 -9.23 8.10
C LYS A 38 -9.42 -8.74 6.68
N ALA A 39 -8.14 -8.72 6.28
CA ALA A 39 -7.73 -8.34 4.94
C ALA A 39 -8.27 -9.33 3.89
N LEU A 40 -8.14 -10.63 4.16
CA LEU A 40 -8.67 -11.68 3.28
C LEU A 40 -10.18 -11.56 3.10
N HIS A 41 -10.95 -11.40 4.17
CA HIS A 41 -12.40 -11.26 4.11
C HIS A 41 -12.80 -10.01 3.30
N ALA A 42 -12.18 -8.86 3.55
CA ALA A 42 -12.49 -7.65 2.80
C ALA A 42 -12.21 -7.79 1.29
N ILE A 43 -11.13 -8.50 0.93
CA ILE A 43 -10.84 -8.79 -0.48
C ILE A 43 -11.88 -9.75 -1.07
N GLN A 44 -12.32 -10.75 -0.32
CA GLN A 44 -13.36 -11.69 -0.76
C GLN A 44 -14.72 -11.03 -0.97
N GLU A 45 -15.11 -10.12 -0.10
CA GLU A 45 -16.39 -9.42 -0.12
C GLU A 45 -16.46 -8.28 -1.13
N SER A 46 -15.31 -7.71 -1.55
CA SER A 46 -15.28 -6.60 -2.50
C SER A 46 -15.73 -7.00 -3.90
N ASP A 47 -16.26 -6.04 -4.66
CA ASP A 47 -16.62 -6.20 -6.07
C ASP A 47 -15.41 -5.95 -6.99
N VAL A 48 -14.58 -4.96 -6.64
CA VAL A 48 -13.49 -4.45 -7.47
C VAL A 48 -12.17 -4.47 -6.70
N VAL A 49 -11.11 -4.90 -7.37
CA VAL A 49 -9.74 -4.88 -6.85
C VAL A 49 -8.93 -3.79 -7.58
N ALA A 50 -8.52 -2.77 -6.86
CA ALA A 50 -7.63 -1.73 -7.37
C ALA A 50 -6.17 -2.09 -7.09
N ILE A 51 -5.34 -2.09 -8.13
CA ILE A 51 -3.91 -2.37 -8.02
C ILE A 51 -3.06 -1.18 -8.49
N PRO A 52 -2.02 -0.81 -7.72
CA PRO A 52 -1.08 0.23 -8.13
C PRO A 52 -0.15 -0.25 -9.22
N VAL A 53 0.07 0.57 -10.25
CA VAL A 53 0.97 0.29 -11.37
C VAL A 53 2.06 1.35 -11.42
N SER A 54 3.30 0.97 -11.13
CA SER A 54 4.46 1.88 -11.18
C SER A 54 5.07 2.02 -12.59
N ASP A 55 4.68 1.15 -13.53
CA ASP A 55 5.14 1.20 -14.92
C ASP A 55 4.65 2.48 -15.60
N SER A 56 5.58 3.25 -16.15
CA SER A 56 5.29 4.51 -16.85
C SER A 56 4.53 4.31 -18.17
N GLY A 57 4.33 3.09 -18.63
CA GLY A 57 3.50 2.72 -19.79
C GLY A 57 2.02 2.95 -19.53
N LEU A 58 1.54 2.77 -18.29
CA LEU A 58 0.17 3.09 -17.90
C LEU A 58 0.07 4.60 -17.62
N LYS A 59 -0.65 5.33 -18.47
CA LYS A 59 -0.79 6.79 -18.38
C LYS A 59 -2.04 7.24 -17.66
N LYS A 60 -3.12 6.43 -17.69
CA LYS A 60 -4.42 6.72 -17.11
C LYS A 60 -4.97 5.48 -16.42
N PRO A 61 -5.82 5.66 -15.40
CA PRO A 61 -6.51 4.54 -14.77
C PRO A 61 -7.42 3.83 -15.78
N GLY A 62 -7.66 2.53 -15.56
CA GLY A 62 -8.51 1.75 -16.45
C GLY A 62 -8.73 0.32 -15.99
N GLU A 63 -9.69 -0.36 -16.63
CA GLU A 63 -10.03 -1.76 -16.41
C GLU A 63 -9.29 -2.69 -17.38
N ASN A 64 -9.11 -2.25 -18.61
CA ASN A 64 -8.54 -3.04 -19.71
C ASN A 64 -7.07 -2.68 -19.92
N ALA A 65 -6.23 -3.00 -18.94
CA ALA A 65 -4.80 -2.82 -19.05
C ALA A 65 -4.10 -4.15 -19.39
N ASP A 66 -2.82 -4.05 -19.77
CA ASP A 66 -1.99 -5.22 -20.07
C ASP A 66 -1.95 -6.19 -18.87
N PRO A 67 -2.26 -7.48 -19.04
CA PRO A 67 -2.20 -8.50 -17.99
C PRO A 67 -0.86 -8.57 -17.26
N LYS A 68 0.23 -8.06 -17.86
CA LYS A 68 1.54 -7.94 -17.20
C LYS A 68 1.49 -7.15 -15.90
N TYR A 69 0.61 -6.14 -15.79
CA TYR A 69 0.52 -5.32 -14.57
C TYR A 69 0.04 -6.11 -13.36
N MET A 70 -0.88 -7.08 -13.55
CA MET A 70 -1.25 -8.01 -12.47
C MET A 70 -0.07 -8.90 -12.08
N GLN A 71 0.70 -9.38 -13.07
CA GLN A 71 1.88 -10.22 -12.82
C GLN A 71 2.99 -9.46 -12.09
N GLN A 72 3.14 -8.18 -12.38
CA GLN A 72 4.15 -7.31 -11.76
C GLN A 72 3.71 -6.72 -10.40
N CYS A 73 2.41 -6.76 -10.07
CA CYS A 73 1.92 -6.26 -8.80
C CYS A 73 2.15 -7.27 -7.67
N THR A 74 3.20 -7.08 -6.89
CA THR A 74 3.56 -7.97 -5.77
C THR A 74 2.41 -8.15 -4.78
N ALA A 75 1.66 -7.09 -4.44
CA ALA A 75 0.52 -7.19 -3.54
C ALA A 75 -0.57 -8.13 -4.09
N TYR A 76 -0.85 -8.07 -5.39
CA TYR A 76 -1.79 -8.98 -6.05
C TYR A 76 -1.27 -10.43 -6.04
N GLN A 77 0.03 -10.64 -6.30
CA GLN A 77 0.62 -11.97 -6.31
C GLN A 77 0.61 -12.63 -4.94
N ILE A 78 0.81 -11.86 -3.86
CA ILE A 78 0.69 -12.36 -2.47
C ILE A 78 -0.72 -12.89 -2.23
N VAL A 79 -1.75 -12.09 -2.54
CA VAL A 79 -3.15 -12.49 -2.33
C VAL A 79 -3.53 -13.71 -3.17
N ARG A 80 -3.09 -13.76 -4.43
CA ARG A 80 -3.42 -14.85 -5.35
C ARG A 80 -2.97 -16.22 -4.87
N GLN A 81 -1.93 -16.31 -4.05
CA GLN A 81 -1.43 -17.57 -3.49
C GLN A 81 -2.40 -18.18 -2.45
N VAL A 82 -3.16 -17.37 -1.73
CA VAL A 82 -4.13 -17.82 -0.72
C VAL A 82 -5.59 -17.69 -1.16
N TYR A 83 -5.85 -16.88 -2.17
CA TYR A 83 -7.18 -16.64 -2.73
C TYR A 83 -7.10 -16.55 -4.27
N SER A 84 -7.11 -17.70 -4.93
CA SER A 84 -6.99 -17.79 -6.40
C SER A 84 -8.16 -17.13 -7.15
N GLN A 85 -9.36 -17.13 -6.54
CA GLN A 85 -10.58 -16.51 -7.10
C GLN A 85 -10.50 -14.99 -7.23
N ILE A 86 -9.46 -14.35 -6.70
CA ILE A 86 -9.19 -12.93 -6.97
C ILE A 86 -9.06 -12.64 -8.49
N GLY A 87 -8.66 -13.65 -9.27
CA GLY A 87 -8.54 -13.55 -10.74
C GLY A 87 -9.90 -13.46 -11.46
N GLU A 88 -11.01 -13.72 -10.78
CA GLU A 88 -12.37 -13.65 -11.31
C GLU A 88 -13.03 -12.28 -11.02
N LYS A 89 -12.41 -11.47 -10.17
CA LYS A 89 -12.90 -10.14 -9.80
C LYS A 89 -12.60 -9.10 -10.88
N GLU A 90 -13.42 -8.07 -10.91
CA GLU A 90 -13.12 -6.86 -11.68
C GLU A 90 -11.84 -6.21 -11.13
N VAL A 91 -10.87 -5.92 -12.00
CA VAL A 91 -9.60 -5.30 -11.61
C VAL A 91 -9.48 -3.94 -12.27
N ILE A 92 -9.17 -2.92 -11.47
CA ILE A 92 -8.79 -1.59 -11.97
C ILE A 92 -7.31 -1.32 -11.71
N PHE A 93 -6.68 -0.68 -12.68
CA PHE A 93 -5.26 -0.36 -12.68
C PHE A 93 -5.09 1.13 -12.47
N LEU A 94 -4.37 1.51 -11.41
CA LEU A 94 -4.17 2.91 -11.02
C LEU A 94 -2.69 3.29 -11.20
N PRO A 95 -2.36 4.26 -12.08
CA PRO A 95 -0.99 4.71 -12.29
C PRO A 95 -0.38 5.28 -11.01
N MET A 96 0.74 4.73 -10.58
CA MET A 96 1.52 5.20 -9.42
C MET A 96 2.99 5.37 -9.80
N PRO A 97 3.31 6.25 -10.76
CA PRO A 97 4.67 6.38 -11.28
C PRO A 97 5.61 6.98 -10.24
N MET A 98 6.87 6.50 -10.20
CA MET A 98 7.93 7.04 -9.34
C MET A 98 8.60 8.24 -10.01
N ILE A 99 7.91 9.36 -10.11
CA ILE A 99 8.42 10.62 -10.67
C ILE A 99 8.63 11.67 -9.58
N LYS A 100 9.48 12.68 -9.87
CA LYS A 100 9.77 13.78 -8.93
C LYS A 100 8.84 14.98 -9.11
N ASP A 101 8.12 15.04 -10.22
CA ASP A 101 7.20 16.12 -10.57
C ASP A 101 5.95 16.04 -9.68
N ARG A 102 5.85 16.94 -8.71
CA ARG A 102 4.75 16.94 -7.73
C ARG A 102 3.41 17.34 -8.34
N GLU A 103 3.40 18.29 -9.28
CA GLU A 103 2.17 18.78 -9.90
C GLU A 103 1.55 17.64 -10.72
N LYS A 104 2.38 16.97 -11.51
CA LYS A 104 1.96 15.81 -12.29
C LYS A 104 1.50 14.62 -11.42
N LEU A 105 2.13 14.39 -10.27
CA LEU A 105 1.66 13.36 -9.33
C LEU A 105 0.29 13.70 -8.73
N ILE A 106 0.03 14.98 -8.46
CA ILE A 106 -1.28 15.43 -7.97
C ILE A 106 -2.36 15.16 -9.03
N GLU A 107 -2.12 15.54 -10.28
CA GLU A 107 -3.04 15.30 -11.40
C GLU A 107 -3.35 13.81 -11.57
N ILE A 108 -2.33 12.96 -11.61
CA ILE A 108 -2.48 11.50 -11.73
C ILE A 108 -3.34 10.95 -10.57
N HIS A 109 -3.03 11.33 -9.34
CA HIS A 109 -3.78 10.83 -8.19
C HIS A 109 -5.22 11.39 -8.13
N ASP A 110 -5.48 12.56 -8.69
CA ASP A 110 -6.83 13.13 -8.82
C ASP A 110 -7.63 12.34 -9.87
N GLU A 111 -7.02 12.00 -11.03
CA GLU A 111 -7.62 11.12 -12.04
C GLU A 111 -7.90 9.71 -11.49
N ASP A 112 -6.96 9.12 -10.77
CA ASP A 112 -7.12 7.79 -10.14
C ASP A 112 -8.28 7.77 -9.13
N ALA A 113 -8.38 8.82 -8.29
CA ALA A 113 -9.46 8.94 -7.33
C ALA A 113 -10.82 9.15 -8.01
N ALA A 114 -10.87 9.96 -9.06
CA ALA A 114 -12.08 10.19 -9.83
C ALA A 114 -12.57 8.89 -10.50
N PHE A 115 -11.67 8.13 -11.12
CA PHE A 115 -11.98 6.84 -11.74
C PHE A 115 -12.45 5.81 -10.70
N THR A 116 -11.81 5.77 -9.53
CA THR A 116 -12.26 4.91 -8.43
C THR A 116 -13.65 5.32 -7.93
N ALA A 117 -13.93 6.64 -7.86
CA ALA A 117 -15.22 7.16 -7.46
C ALA A 117 -16.37 6.78 -8.42
N GLU A 118 -16.09 6.59 -9.72
CA GLU A 118 -17.08 6.07 -10.67
C GLU A 118 -17.55 4.68 -10.25
N LYS A 119 -16.62 3.78 -9.85
CA LYS A 119 -16.98 2.45 -9.35
C LYS A 119 -17.80 2.49 -8.06
N LEU A 120 -17.41 3.38 -7.14
CA LEU A 120 -18.18 3.58 -5.90
C LEU A 120 -19.58 4.13 -6.17
N ASN A 121 -19.77 4.99 -7.17
CA ASN A 121 -21.09 5.49 -7.59
C ASN A 121 -21.97 4.41 -8.25
N GLU A 122 -21.34 3.36 -8.83
CA GLU A 122 -22.06 2.17 -9.30
C GLU A 122 -22.56 1.28 -8.14
N GLY A 123 -22.24 1.63 -6.88
CA GLY A 123 -22.55 0.85 -5.69
C GLY A 123 -21.57 -0.29 -5.42
N LYS A 124 -20.42 -0.31 -6.10
CA LYS A 124 -19.42 -1.36 -5.97
C LYS A 124 -18.43 -1.05 -4.85
N ASP A 125 -18.14 -2.04 -4.02
CA ASP A 125 -17.08 -1.97 -3.01
C ASP A 125 -15.71 -2.19 -3.65
N VAL A 126 -14.79 -1.26 -3.41
CA VAL A 126 -13.44 -1.27 -4.00
C VAL A 126 -12.39 -1.52 -2.92
N VAL A 127 -11.55 -2.55 -3.09
CA VAL A 127 -10.35 -2.74 -2.27
C VAL A 127 -9.10 -2.32 -3.03
N PHE A 128 -8.22 -1.56 -2.38
CA PHE A 128 -6.90 -1.20 -2.91
C PHE A 128 -5.83 -2.03 -2.19
N LEU A 129 -5.09 -2.84 -2.96
CA LEU A 129 -4.05 -3.70 -2.39
C LEU A 129 -2.73 -2.95 -2.22
N THR A 130 -2.13 -3.05 -1.03
CA THR A 130 -0.80 -2.50 -0.77
C THR A 130 0.07 -3.46 0.03
N ILE A 131 1.36 -3.54 -0.31
CA ILE A 131 2.34 -4.33 0.44
C ILE A 131 2.53 -3.73 1.83
N GLY A 132 2.71 -4.58 2.83
CA GLY A 132 2.87 -4.19 4.22
C GLY A 132 1.58 -3.64 4.79
N ASP A 133 1.64 -2.42 5.31
CA ASP A 133 0.53 -1.71 5.94
C ASP A 133 0.16 -0.43 5.16
N PRO A 134 -1.14 -0.12 4.95
CA PRO A 134 -1.57 1.04 4.18
C PRO A 134 -1.22 2.38 4.82
N SER A 135 -0.93 2.43 6.12
CA SER A 135 -0.57 3.66 6.83
C SER A 135 0.93 3.99 6.79
N ILE A 136 1.78 3.02 6.35
CA ILE A 136 3.24 3.16 6.36
C ILE A 136 3.79 3.35 4.94
N TYR A 137 4.08 4.61 4.56
CA TYR A 137 4.66 4.99 3.26
C TYR A 137 3.97 4.36 2.03
N SER A 138 2.64 4.22 2.11
CA SER A 138 1.83 3.61 1.06
C SER A 138 1.20 4.63 0.12
N THR A 139 1.18 4.31 -1.17
CA THR A 139 0.47 5.09 -2.20
C THR A 139 -1.06 5.04 -2.05
N CYS A 140 -1.59 4.01 -1.39
CA CYS A 140 -3.01 3.89 -1.03
C CYS A 140 -3.55 5.16 -0.36
N MET A 141 -2.75 5.81 0.49
CA MET A 141 -3.15 7.01 1.22
C MET A 141 -3.45 8.21 0.32
N TYR A 142 -2.89 8.25 -0.90
CA TYR A 142 -3.19 9.34 -1.84
C TYR A 142 -4.63 9.24 -2.37
N ILE A 143 -5.11 8.04 -2.65
CA ILE A 143 -6.47 7.77 -3.12
C ILE A 143 -7.45 7.86 -1.95
N HIS A 144 -7.15 7.18 -0.83
CA HIS A 144 -7.96 7.18 0.39
C HIS A 144 -8.34 8.61 0.84
N LYS A 145 -7.35 9.52 0.96
CA LYS A 145 -7.57 10.90 1.40
C LYS A 145 -8.43 11.70 0.43
N ARG A 146 -8.33 11.44 -0.88
CA ARG A 146 -9.13 12.09 -1.91
C ARG A 146 -10.58 11.65 -1.87
N LEU A 147 -10.82 10.34 -1.86
CA LEU A 147 -12.16 9.77 -1.77
C LEU A 147 -12.88 10.20 -0.49
N LYS A 148 -12.16 10.21 0.63
CA LYS A 148 -12.70 10.72 1.90
C LYS A 148 -13.11 12.20 1.82
N ARG A 149 -12.31 13.06 1.16
CA ARG A 149 -12.67 14.47 0.92
C ARG A 149 -13.86 14.63 -0.02
N MET A 150 -14.04 13.70 -0.96
CA MET A 150 -15.20 13.65 -1.87
C MET A 150 -16.47 13.11 -1.19
N GLY A 151 -16.40 12.70 0.10
CA GLY A 151 -17.55 12.24 0.89
C GLY A 151 -17.88 10.76 0.72
N TYR A 152 -16.97 9.94 0.19
CA TYR A 152 -17.15 8.48 0.16
C TYR A 152 -16.80 7.83 1.50
N GLU A 153 -17.45 6.71 1.80
CA GLU A 153 -17.06 5.85 2.91
C GLU A 153 -15.70 5.22 2.61
N THR A 154 -14.78 5.33 3.57
CA THR A 154 -13.41 4.81 3.41
C THR A 154 -12.94 4.11 4.68
N GLU A 155 -12.23 2.99 4.51
CA GLU A 155 -11.61 2.22 5.60
C GLU A 155 -10.16 1.90 5.28
N LEU A 156 -9.35 1.66 6.31
CA LEU A 156 -8.02 1.06 6.20
C LEU A 156 -7.99 -0.23 7.01
N ILE A 157 -7.56 -1.30 6.40
CA ILE A 157 -7.31 -2.58 7.07
C ILE A 157 -5.80 -2.75 7.19
N PRO A 158 -5.26 -2.82 8.43
CA PRO A 158 -3.84 -2.96 8.64
C PRO A 158 -3.29 -4.29 8.12
N GLY A 159 -2.07 -4.26 7.65
CA GLY A 159 -1.25 -5.43 7.34
C GLY A 159 0.00 -5.45 8.21
N ILE A 160 0.77 -6.53 8.14
CA ILE A 160 2.05 -6.63 8.85
C ILE A 160 3.09 -5.77 8.12
N PRO A 161 3.67 -4.73 8.78
CA PRO A 161 4.72 -3.93 8.17
C PRO A 161 5.99 -4.76 7.90
N SER A 162 6.72 -4.47 6.83
CA SER A 162 7.90 -5.23 6.43
C SER A 162 8.99 -5.26 7.51
N PHE A 163 9.17 -4.19 8.27
CA PHE A 163 10.18 -4.14 9.33
C PHE A 163 9.85 -5.07 10.52
N CYS A 164 8.58 -5.28 10.84
CA CYS A 164 8.18 -6.27 11.85
C CYS A 164 8.47 -7.69 11.37
N ALA A 165 8.16 -8.00 10.12
CA ALA A 165 8.47 -9.31 9.56
C ALA A 165 10.00 -9.52 9.42
N ALA A 166 10.75 -8.51 9.02
CA ALA A 166 12.20 -8.55 8.94
C ALA A 166 12.83 -8.83 10.31
N ALA A 167 12.36 -8.17 11.38
CA ALA A 167 12.82 -8.42 12.74
C ALA A 167 12.57 -9.87 13.17
N ALA A 168 11.39 -10.41 12.88
CA ALA A 168 11.07 -11.82 13.15
C ALA A 168 11.98 -12.79 12.36
N ARG A 169 12.27 -12.47 11.08
CA ARG A 169 13.19 -13.28 10.25
C ARG A 169 14.64 -13.26 10.75
N LEU A 170 15.05 -12.16 11.35
CA LEU A 170 16.39 -11.97 11.93
C LEU A 170 16.49 -12.41 13.40
N ASP A 171 15.36 -12.84 13.99
CA ASP A 171 15.25 -13.22 15.41
C ASP A 171 15.78 -12.13 16.35
N ILE A 172 15.30 -10.89 16.15
CA ILE A 172 15.68 -9.72 16.96
C ILE A 172 14.47 -8.92 17.42
N SER A 173 14.62 -8.25 18.55
CA SER A 173 13.74 -7.17 18.98
C SER A 173 14.09 -5.86 18.23
N LEU A 174 13.07 -5.07 17.88
CA LEU A 174 13.27 -3.73 17.34
C LEU A 174 13.43 -2.67 18.44
N SER A 175 12.80 -2.89 19.58
CA SER A 175 12.94 -2.02 20.75
C SER A 175 12.61 -2.78 22.02
N GLU A 176 13.29 -2.47 23.11
CA GLU A 176 13.06 -3.04 24.43
C GLU A 176 12.95 -1.94 25.47
N ASN A 177 12.09 -2.15 26.46
CA ASN A 177 11.86 -1.20 27.55
C ASN A 177 11.56 0.22 27.06
N SER A 178 12.51 1.15 27.21
CA SER A 178 12.40 2.57 26.87
C SER A 178 13.15 2.95 25.59
N ASP A 179 13.54 1.99 24.79
CA ASP A 179 14.26 2.26 23.54
C ASP A 179 13.36 3.01 22.54
N GLU A 180 13.93 3.99 21.88
CA GLU A 180 13.28 4.70 20.80
C GLU A 180 13.38 3.88 19.50
N LEU A 181 12.32 3.86 18.71
CA LEU A 181 12.26 3.22 17.40
C LEU A 181 11.96 4.26 16.32
N HIS A 182 12.89 4.44 15.38
CA HIS A 182 12.77 5.35 14.26
C HIS A 182 12.58 4.59 12.95
N ILE A 183 11.46 4.85 12.25
CA ILE A 183 11.18 4.26 10.94
C ILE A 183 11.44 5.32 9.88
N ILE A 184 12.44 5.11 9.05
CA ILE A 184 13.03 6.14 8.19
C ILE A 184 13.01 5.65 6.74
N PRO A 185 12.39 6.40 5.81
CA PRO A 185 12.57 6.12 4.39
C PRO A 185 13.96 6.57 3.97
N ALA A 186 14.80 5.66 3.49
CA ALA A 186 16.20 5.93 3.16
C ALA A 186 16.42 7.00 2.07
N SER A 187 15.36 7.43 1.39
CA SER A 187 15.40 8.56 0.47
C SER A 187 15.62 9.93 1.12
N TYR A 188 15.51 10.02 2.46
CA TYR A 188 15.59 11.26 3.24
C TYR A 188 16.79 11.20 4.21
N GLY A 189 17.97 11.67 3.80
CA GLY A 189 19.07 12.02 4.69
C GLY A 189 19.55 10.89 5.63
N VAL A 190 20.40 9.99 5.16
CA VAL A 190 20.96 8.90 5.95
C VAL A 190 21.75 9.43 7.16
N GLU A 191 22.67 10.38 6.94
CA GLU A 191 23.54 10.92 7.98
C GLU A 191 22.78 11.60 9.13
N GLU A 192 21.75 12.40 8.81
CA GLU A 192 20.95 13.09 9.82
C GLU A 192 20.17 12.09 10.67
N SER A 193 19.60 11.07 10.02
CA SER A 193 18.84 10.02 10.70
C SER A 193 19.70 9.16 11.61
N MET A 194 20.97 8.96 11.27
CA MET A 194 21.91 8.15 12.08
C MET A 194 22.30 8.84 13.40
N ARG A 195 22.09 10.14 13.55
CA ARG A 195 22.34 10.88 14.79
C ARG A 195 21.28 10.67 15.87
N LEU A 196 20.12 10.10 15.51
CA LEU A 196 19.05 9.79 16.46
C LEU A 196 19.52 8.70 17.43
N GLN A 197 19.04 8.73 18.66
CA GLN A 197 19.26 7.66 19.64
C GLN A 197 18.31 6.47 19.32
N GLY A 198 18.58 5.31 19.90
CA GLY A 198 17.71 4.13 19.72
C GLY A 198 17.87 3.41 18.38
N THR A 199 16.95 2.53 18.11
CA THR A 199 16.92 1.67 16.91
C THR A 199 16.44 2.44 15.68
N LYS A 200 17.12 2.25 14.56
CA LYS A 200 16.74 2.85 13.27
C LYS A 200 16.41 1.77 12.26
N VAL A 201 15.25 1.88 11.67
CA VAL A 201 14.82 1.03 10.57
C VAL A 201 14.83 1.86 9.29
N PHE A 202 15.75 1.56 8.40
CA PHE A 202 15.77 2.16 7.07
C PHE A 202 14.91 1.34 6.12
N MET A 203 13.90 1.99 5.53
CA MET A 203 13.01 1.38 4.56
C MET A 203 13.29 1.86 3.14
N LYS A 204 13.15 0.98 2.14
CA LYS A 204 13.32 1.31 0.71
C LYS A 204 14.73 1.80 0.40
N SER A 205 15.74 1.16 1.00
CA SER A 205 17.14 1.58 0.97
C SER A 205 17.85 1.27 -0.35
N GLY A 206 17.31 0.42 -1.22
CA GLY A 206 18.00 -0.12 -2.38
C GLY A 206 18.77 0.91 -3.22
N ARG A 207 18.18 2.07 -3.50
CA ARG A 207 18.87 3.14 -4.27
C ARG A 207 19.96 3.87 -3.48
N LYS A 208 19.95 3.78 -2.16
CA LYS A 208 20.88 4.44 -1.24
C LYS A 208 21.77 3.44 -0.49
N MET A 209 21.72 2.17 -0.85
CA MET A 209 22.40 1.11 -0.11
C MET A 209 23.92 1.34 0.02
N ALA A 210 24.57 1.76 -1.06
CA ALA A 210 26.01 2.08 -1.00
C ALA A 210 26.32 3.22 -0.01
N GLU A 211 25.44 4.25 0.07
CA GLU A 211 25.58 5.36 1.03
C GLU A 211 25.36 4.87 2.47
N VAL A 212 24.31 4.07 2.68
CA VAL A 212 24.00 3.46 3.99
C VAL A 212 25.15 2.59 4.46
N LYS A 213 25.62 1.65 3.63
CA LYS A 213 26.73 0.74 3.96
C LYS A 213 28.00 1.49 4.30
N ARG A 214 28.39 2.46 3.46
CA ARG A 214 29.56 3.29 3.72
C ARG A 214 29.50 3.96 5.09
N PHE A 215 28.35 4.59 5.41
CA PHE A 215 28.17 5.26 6.70
C PHE A 215 28.28 4.28 7.88
N LEU A 216 27.69 3.09 7.77
CA LEU A 216 27.76 2.05 8.80
C LEU A 216 29.21 1.63 9.06
N VAL A 217 29.97 1.36 7.99
CA VAL A 217 31.38 0.95 8.08
C VAL A 217 32.27 2.06 8.66
N GLU A 218 32.14 3.29 8.17
CA GLU A 218 32.94 4.44 8.64
C GLU A 218 32.71 4.76 10.12
N ASN A 219 31.52 4.43 10.65
CA ASN A 219 31.18 4.69 12.06
C ASN A 219 31.20 3.43 12.93
N ALA A 220 31.65 2.29 12.42
CA ALA A 220 31.71 0.99 13.11
C ALA A 220 30.32 0.61 13.72
N LEU A 221 29.24 0.82 12.97
CA LEU A 221 27.88 0.51 13.38
C LEU A 221 27.44 -0.86 12.89
N GLU A 222 26.84 -1.64 13.79
CA GLU A 222 26.26 -2.93 13.45
C GLU A 222 24.88 -2.75 12.83
N ALA A 223 24.62 -3.48 11.76
CA ALA A 223 23.32 -3.52 11.10
C ALA A 223 23.00 -4.92 10.59
N LYS A 224 21.72 -5.20 10.48
CA LYS A 224 21.18 -6.38 9.82
C LYS A 224 20.21 -5.95 8.73
N MET A 225 20.02 -6.80 7.73
CA MET A 225 19.16 -6.46 6.60
C MET A 225 18.38 -7.67 6.11
N VAL A 226 17.16 -7.42 5.65
CA VAL A 226 16.37 -8.39 4.90
C VAL A 226 15.98 -7.76 3.56
N GLU A 227 16.23 -8.48 2.49
CA GLU A 227 15.79 -8.14 1.14
C GLU A 227 14.68 -9.10 0.72
N ASN A 228 13.60 -8.58 0.13
CA ASN A 228 12.44 -9.35 -0.33
C ASN A 228 11.81 -10.25 0.77
N CYS A 229 11.63 -9.69 1.97
CA CYS A 229 11.15 -10.41 3.14
C CYS A 229 9.87 -11.20 2.85
N GLY A 230 9.90 -12.52 3.11
CA GLY A 230 8.77 -13.43 2.92
C GLY A 230 8.49 -13.83 1.45
N MET A 231 9.34 -13.46 0.51
CA MET A 231 9.26 -13.85 -0.90
C MET A 231 10.26 -14.98 -1.21
N ASP A 232 10.06 -15.71 -2.32
CA ASP A 232 10.98 -16.78 -2.78
C ASP A 232 12.43 -16.30 -2.97
N SER A 233 12.61 -15.01 -3.22
CA SER A 233 13.91 -14.36 -3.39
C SER A 233 14.44 -13.69 -2.11
N GLU A 234 13.92 -14.06 -0.93
CA GLU A 234 14.37 -13.52 0.34
C GLU A 234 15.87 -13.74 0.57
N LYS A 235 16.53 -12.70 1.06
CA LYS A 235 17.93 -12.76 1.52
C LYS A 235 18.07 -12.13 2.88
N LEU A 236 18.82 -12.78 3.76
CA LEU A 236 19.11 -12.34 5.12
C LEU A 236 20.59 -11.98 5.23
N TYR A 237 20.87 -10.86 5.87
CA TYR A 237 22.23 -10.37 6.15
C TYR A 237 22.31 -10.08 7.66
N PHE A 238 23.21 -10.74 8.35
CA PHE A 238 23.28 -10.71 9.81
C PHE A 238 24.33 -9.76 10.36
N SER A 239 25.20 -9.21 9.49
CA SER A 239 26.22 -8.23 9.89
C SER A 239 26.36 -7.14 8.82
N THR A 240 26.98 -6.02 9.20
CA THR A 240 27.26 -4.90 8.30
C THR A 240 28.13 -5.30 7.11
N GLU A 241 29.06 -6.23 7.30
CA GLU A 241 29.97 -6.73 6.25
C GLU A 241 29.20 -7.49 5.16
N GLU A 242 28.20 -8.27 5.55
CA GLU A 242 27.37 -9.07 4.63
C GLU A 242 26.46 -8.20 3.78
N ILE A 243 26.09 -7.00 4.22
CA ILE A 243 25.18 -6.10 3.49
C ILE A 243 25.83 -5.71 2.14
N PRO A 244 25.15 -5.91 0.99
CA PRO A 244 25.69 -5.55 -0.30
C PRO A 244 25.68 -4.04 -0.54
N GLU A 245 26.49 -3.54 -1.47
CA GLU A 245 26.43 -2.13 -1.90
C GLU A 245 25.23 -1.82 -2.82
N GLN A 246 24.61 -2.85 -3.38
CA GLN A 246 23.44 -2.74 -4.24
C GLN A 246 22.37 -3.72 -3.77
N ALA A 247 21.16 -3.23 -3.61
CA ALA A 247 20.01 -4.04 -3.20
C ALA A 247 18.76 -3.65 -3.99
N GLY A 248 17.76 -4.52 -3.97
CA GLY A 248 16.47 -4.29 -4.61
C GLY A 248 15.63 -3.22 -3.90
N TYR A 249 14.46 -2.96 -4.48
CA TYR A 249 13.53 -1.96 -3.93
C TYR A 249 12.97 -2.34 -2.55
N TYR A 250 12.81 -3.64 -2.31
CA TYR A 250 12.27 -4.20 -1.06
C TYR A 250 13.40 -4.56 -0.07
N SER A 251 14.25 -3.58 0.24
CA SER A 251 15.35 -3.70 1.22
C SER A 251 15.23 -2.63 2.29
#